data_2976065ef6c6919d063af0164e2f69f9
#
_entry.id   2976065ef6c6919d063af0164e2f69f9
#
_cell.length_a   1.000
_cell.length_b   1.000
_cell.length_c   1.000
_cell.angle_alpha   90.00
_cell.angle_beta   90.00
_cell.angle_gamma   90.00
#
_symmetry.space_group_name_H-M   'P 1'
#
loop_
_entity.id
_entity.type
_entity.pdbx_description
1 polymer ?
#
loop_
_entity_poly.entity_id
_entity_poly.type
_entity_poly.pdbx_seq_one_letter_code
_entity_poly.pdbx_strand_id
1 'polypeptide(L)'
;MASLIAKRKKNKLYYYVVDSARVQGRPRIVHQTYLGSAEKVAALLKERTAPLPVSASRRELGRPGALWLAAQQSGVFALLQSLWGQPRSGPSPAHYLVLAAMHRICSPGPKTAVADWYRQTILSPLWGFEPERFSSQAFWDVFEQLLPEKQAGEQSEEHDPLEEAQVRLLGL
;
A
#
# COMPACT_ATOMS: atom_id res chain seq x y z
N MET A 1 0.74 -39.26 18.39
CA MET A 1 2.08 -39.01 17.81
C MET A 1 2.01 -39.41 16.36
N ALA A 2 2.31 -38.48 15.45
CA ALA A 2 2.26 -38.72 14.02
C ALA A 2 3.53 -39.43 13.54
N SER A 3 3.42 -40.43 12.67
CA SER A 3 4.53 -41.19 12.08
C SER A 3 4.25 -41.50 10.62
N LEU A 4 5.31 -41.51 9.80
CA LEU A 4 5.23 -41.93 8.40
C LEU A 4 5.58 -43.41 8.32
N ILE A 5 4.68 -44.21 7.74
CA ILE A 5 4.93 -45.62 7.50
C ILE A 5 4.81 -45.97 6.02
N ALA A 6 5.60 -46.95 5.56
CA ALA A 6 5.51 -47.51 4.22
C ALA A 6 4.97 -48.93 4.26
N LYS A 7 3.98 -49.24 3.42
CA LYS A 7 3.42 -50.57 3.24
C LYS A 7 3.70 -51.08 1.82
N ARG A 8 4.23 -52.30 1.67
CA ARG A 8 4.47 -52.92 0.38
C ARG A 8 3.22 -53.69 -0.09
N LYS A 9 2.76 -53.36 -1.29
CA LYS A 9 1.61 -54.09 -1.93
C LYS A 9 1.96 -54.31 -3.41
N LYS A 10 1.91 -55.56 -3.86
CA LYS A 10 2.21 -55.94 -5.27
C LYS A 10 3.49 -55.26 -5.82
N ASN A 11 4.60 -55.43 -5.11
CA ASN A 11 5.91 -54.90 -5.45
C ASN A 11 6.05 -53.35 -5.52
N LYS A 12 5.07 -52.58 -5.02
CA LYS A 12 5.10 -51.13 -4.89
C LYS A 12 5.00 -50.72 -3.42
N LEU A 13 5.70 -49.62 -3.07
CA LEU A 13 5.65 -49.00 -1.76
C LEU A 13 4.58 -47.91 -1.74
N TYR A 14 3.74 -47.92 -0.74
CA TYR A 14 2.70 -46.94 -0.48
C TYR A 14 2.90 -46.31 0.90
N TYR A 15 2.81 -45.00 0.98
CA TYR A 15 3.06 -44.23 2.18
C TYR A 15 1.79 -43.80 2.88
N TYR A 16 1.82 -43.84 4.20
CA TYR A 16 0.72 -43.46 5.07
C TYR A 16 1.24 -42.62 6.23
N VAL A 17 0.53 -41.59 6.61
CA VAL A 17 0.68 -40.93 7.90
C VAL A 17 -0.24 -41.62 8.88
N VAL A 18 0.28 -42.03 10.01
CA VAL A 18 -0.46 -42.68 11.08
C VAL A 18 -0.31 -41.91 12.37
N ASP A 19 -1.42 -41.69 13.05
CA ASP A 19 -1.41 -41.20 14.42
C ASP A 19 -1.62 -42.37 15.38
N SER A 20 -0.69 -42.51 16.31
CA SER A 20 -0.77 -43.54 17.36
C SER A 20 -1.02 -42.89 18.70
N ALA A 21 -1.94 -43.47 19.46
CA ALA A 21 -2.26 -43.13 20.83
C ALA A 21 -2.26 -44.39 21.72
N ARG A 22 -2.05 -44.24 23.00
CA ARG A 22 -2.19 -45.33 23.97
C ARG A 22 -3.67 -45.51 24.29
N VAL A 23 -4.21 -46.64 23.89
CA VAL A 23 -5.59 -47.09 24.23
C VAL A 23 -5.48 -48.26 25.13
N GLN A 24 -6.00 -48.16 26.35
CA GLN A 24 -5.89 -49.19 27.41
C GLN A 24 -4.45 -49.62 27.69
N GLY A 25 -3.50 -48.63 27.74
CA GLY A 25 -2.10 -48.89 28.03
C GLY A 25 -1.26 -49.43 26.86
N ARG A 26 -1.90 -49.79 25.72
CA ARG A 26 -1.20 -50.29 24.51
C ARG A 26 -1.20 -49.29 23.39
N PRO A 27 -0.08 -49.12 22.63
CA PRO A 27 -0.02 -48.25 21.47
C PRO A 27 -0.95 -48.81 20.36
N ARG A 28 -1.90 -47.98 19.87
CA ARG A 28 -2.75 -48.30 18.72
C ARG A 28 -2.75 -47.16 17.74
N ILE A 29 -2.88 -47.47 16.45
CA ILE A 29 -3.10 -46.49 15.39
C ILE A 29 -4.57 -46.05 15.53
N VAL A 30 -4.78 -44.75 15.80
CA VAL A 30 -6.12 -44.14 15.96
C VAL A 30 -6.59 -43.46 14.68
N HIS A 31 -5.66 -43.03 13.86
CA HIS A 31 -5.94 -42.41 12.54
C HIS A 31 -4.89 -42.84 11.52
N GLN A 32 -5.30 -43.01 10.25
CA GLN A 32 -4.39 -43.36 9.16
C GLN A 32 -4.83 -42.61 7.89
N THR A 33 -3.93 -41.81 7.32
CA THR A 33 -4.14 -41.09 6.07
C THR A 33 -3.23 -41.66 4.98
N TYR A 34 -3.82 -42.01 3.84
CA TYR A 34 -3.09 -42.52 2.66
C TYR A 34 -2.48 -41.38 1.85
N LEU A 35 -1.18 -41.39 1.62
CA LEU A 35 -0.45 -40.38 0.84
C LEU A 35 -0.20 -40.80 -0.62
N GLY A 36 -0.17 -42.09 -0.91
CA GLY A 36 0.08 -42.60 -2.27
C GLY A 36 1.44 -43.26 -2.46
N SER A 37 1.86 -43.38 -3.72
CA SER A 37 3.20 -43.88 -4.10
C SER A 37 4.30 -42.86 -3.80
N ALA A 38 5.58 -43.26 -3.88
CA ALA A 38 6.73 -42.39 -3.69
C ALA A 38 6.70 -41.20 -4.68
N GLU A 39 6.30 -41.43 -5.93
CA GLU A 39 6.19 -40.37 -6.95
C GLU A 39 5.13 -39.34 -6.58
N LYS A 40 3.96 -39.82 -6.07
CA LYS A 40 2.89 -38.92 -5.65
C LYS A 40 3.28 -38.09 -4.42
N VAL A 41 3.98 -38.70 -3.47
CA VAL A 41 4.50 -37.98 -2.30
C VAL A 41 5.55 -36.97 -2.72
N ALA A 42 6.46 -37.32 -3.63
CA ALA A 42 7.46 -36.39 -4.16
C ALA A 42 6.83 -35.21 -4.93
N ALA A 43 5.75 -35.47 -5.70
CA ALA A 43 5.00 -34.41 -6.36
C ALA A 43 4.35 -33.45 -5.36
N LEU A 44 3.68 -33.97 -4.34
CA LEU A 44 3.07 -33.17 -3.27
C LEU A 44 4.11 -32.32 -2.49
N LEU A 45 5.32 -32.83 -2.31
CA LEU A 45 6.39 -32.08 -1.67
C LEU A 45 6.92 -30.98 -2.59
N LYS A 46 7.03 -31.22 -3.89
CA LYS A 46 7.42 -30.20 -4.88
C LYS A 46 6.37 -29.09 -5.01
N GLU A 47 5.09 -29.42 -5.01
CA GLU A 47 4.00 -28.43 -5.02
C GLU A 47 4.00 -27.58 -3.73
N ARG A 48 4.35 -28.16 -2.59
CA ARG A 48 4.49 -27.41 -1.33
C ARG A 48 5.77 -26.58 -1.23
N THR A 49 6.74 -26.80 -2.11
CA THR A 49 7.96 -25.96 -2.23
C THR A 49 7.72 -24.75 -3.13
N ALA A 50 6.47 -24.41 -3.48
CA ALA A 50 6.19 -23.07 -3.98
C ALA A 50 6.78 -22.05 -2.98
N PRO A 51 7.61 -21.11 -3.44
CA PRO A 51 8.27 -20.19 -2.54
C PRO A 51 7.18 -19.45 -1.74
N LEU A 52 7.15 -19.66 -0.43
CA LEU A 52 6.35 -18.84 0.44
C LEU A 52 6.75 -17.39 0.23
N PRO A 53 5.81 -16.46 0.12
CA PRO A 53 6.16 -15.06 -0.03
C PRO A 53 7.06 -14.66 1.15
N VAL A 54 8.30 -14.26 0.83
CA VAL A 54 9.32 -13.88 1.83
C VAL A 54 8.93 -12.59 2.54
N SER A 55 8.06 -11.78 1.91
CA SER A 55 7.51 -10.56 2.51
C SER A 55 6.09 -10.30 1.99
N ALA A 56 5.27 -9.72 2.85
CA ALA A 56 3.95 -9.20 2.48
C ALA A 56 3.90 -7.72 2.90
N SER A 57 3.52 -6.83 1.99
CA SER A 57 3.25 -5.43 2.29
C SER A 57 1.75 -5.17 2.27
N ARG A 58 1.24 -4.48 3.29
CA ARG A 58 -0.15 -4.03 3.36
C ARG A 58 -0.19 -2.53 3.05
N ARG A 59 -1.13 -2.11 2.19
CA ARG A 59 -1.39 -0.69 1.92
C ARG A 59 -2.86 -0.37 2.17
N GLU A 60 -3.10 0.82 2.71
CA GLU A 60 -4.46 1.32 2.91
C GLU A 60 -5.00 1.83 1.57
N LEU A 61 -6.09 1.23 1.10
CA LEU A 61 -6.80 1.66 -0.11
C LEU A 61 -8.00 2.55 0.23
N GLY A 62 -8.80 2.18 1.22
CA GLY A 62 -10.14 2.70 1.49
C GLY A 62 -10.26 4.22 1.46
N ARG A 63 -9.98 4.90 2.58
CA ARG A 63 -10.09 6.36 2.69
C ARG A 63 -9.18 7.12 1.72
N PRO A 64 -7.86 6.81 1.61
CA PRO A 64 -6.99 7.50 0.68
C PRO A 64 -7.43 7.35 -0.78
N GLY A 65 -7.84 6.14 -1.19
CA GLY A 65 -8.32 5.90 -2.55
C GLY A 65 -9.62 6.63 -2.87
N ALA A 66 -10.57 6.66 -1.93
CA ALA A 66 -11.83 7.38 -2.10
C ALA A 66 -11.62 8.89 -2.21
N LEU A 67 -10.77 9.48 -1.35
CA LEU A 67 -10.45 10.91 -1.40
C LEU A 67 -9.70 11.27 -2.69
N TRP A 68 -8.79 10.43 -3.14
CA TRP A 68 -8.11 10.64 -4.42
C TRP A 68 -9.10 10.64 -5.59
N LEU A 69 -9.98 9.65 -5.63
CA LEU A 69 -11.03 9.60 -6.65
C LEU A 69 -11.94 10.84 -6.62
N ALA A 70 -12.34 11.28 -5.44
CA ALA A 70 -13.12 12.50 -5.27
C ALA A 70 -12.38 13.74 -5.76
N ALA A 71 -11.08 13.89 -5.44
CA ALA A 71 -10.26 15.01 -5.91
C ALA A 71 -10.10 15.03 -7.45
N GLN A 72 -10.06 13.85 -8.08
CA GLN A 72 -10.05 13.74 -9.54
C GLN A 72 -11.41 14.07 -10.16
N GLN A 73 -12.48 13.48 -9.64
CA GLN A 73 -13.83 13.66 -10.19
C GLN A 73 -14.38 15.09 -10.01
N SER A 74 -14.04 15.74 -8.91
CA SER A 74 -14.41 17.15 -8.67
C SER A 74 -13.60 18.15 -9.48
N GLY A 75 -12.53 17.70 -10.15
CA GLY A 75 -11.63 18.58 -10.90
C GLY A 75 -10.65 19.38 -10.03
N VAL A 76 -10.70 19.27 -8.70
CA VAL A 76 -9.81 20.01 -7.78
C VAL A 76 -8.33 19.74 -8.09
N PHE A 77 -7.96 18.50 -8.32
CA PHE A 77 -6.58 18.17 -8.64
C PHE A 77 -6.11 18.82 -9.95
N ALA A 78 -6.96 18.77 -11.00
CA ALA A 78 -6.66 19.38 -12.29
C ALA A 78 -6.57 20.91 -12.18
N LEU A 79 -7.45 21.54 -11.40
CA LEU A 79 -7.40 22.98 -11.12
C LEU A 79 -6.09 23.36 -10.44
N LEU A 80 -5.70 22.66 -9.37
CA LEU A 80 -4.43 22.92 -8.68
C LEU A 80 -3.22 22.74 -9.61
N GLN A 81 -3.27 21.75 -10.50
CA GLN A 81 -2.19 21.57 -11.49
C GLN A 81 -2.14 22.73 -12.51
N SER A 82 -3.29 23.29 -12.89
CA SER A 82 -3.32 24.42 -13.83
C SER A 82 -2.77 25.73 -13.24
N LEU A 83 -2.88 25.90 -11.91
CA LEU A 83 -2.39 27.09 -11.23
C LEU A 83 -0.87 27.15 -11.12
N TRP A 84 -0.23 26.03 -10.83
CA TRP A 84 1.22 25.97 -10.54
C TRP A 84 2.01 25.10 -11.53
N GLY A 85 1.34 24.51 -12.51
CA GLY A 85 1.96 23.69 -13.53
C GLY A 85 2.53 22.36 -13.04
N GLN A 86 3.23 21.70 -13.93
CA GLN A 86 3.92 20.44 -13.61
C GLN A 86 5.43 20.64 -13.71
N PRO A 87 6.20 20.20 -12.70
CA PRO A 87 7.65 20.20 -12.79
C PRO A 87 8.12 19.21 -13.85
N ARG A 88 9.33 19.39 -14.38
CA ARG A 88 9.94 18.44 -15.33
C ARG A 88 10.13 17.05 -14.76
N SER A 89 10.26 16.92 -13.44
CA SER A 89 10.37 15.64 -12.74
C SER A 89 9.87 15.75 -11.29
N GLY A 90 9.24 14.69 -10.77
CA GLY A 90 8.77 14.62 -9.39
C GLY A 90 7.34 15.10 -9.17
N PRO A 91 6.90 15.16 -7.90
CA PRO A 91 5.55 15.61 -7.54
C PRO A 91 5.38 17.11 -7.82
N SER A 92 4.23 17.49 -8.38
CA SER A 92 3.85 18.89 -8.54
C SER A 92 3.36 19.49 -7.21
N PRO A 93 3.28 20.83 -7.07
CA PRO A 93 2.67 21.47 -5.92
C PRO A 93 1.27 20.95 -5.60
N ALA A 94 0.47 20.61 -6.62
CA ALA A 94 -0.84 20.00 -6.46
C ALA A 94 -0.77 18.66 -5.70
N HIS A 95 0.24 17.82 -5.95
CA HIS A 95 0.42 16.57 -5.21
C HIS A 95 0.70 16.83 -3.71
N TYR A 96 1.52 17.83 -3.39
CA TYR A 96 1.81 18.20 -2.00
C TYR A 96 0.57 18.70 -1.27
N LEU A 97 -0.21 19.58 -1.90
CA LEU A 97 -1.44 20.13 -1.31
C LEU A 97 -2.49 19.04 -1.08
N VAL A 98 -2.76 18.23 -2.10
CA VAL A 98 -3.72 17.13 -2.00
C VAL A 98 -3.27 16.08 -1.00
N LEU A 99 -1.97 15.72 -0.99
CA LEU A 99 -1.43 14.76 -0.02
C LEU A 99 -1.55 15.28 1.42
N ALA A 100 -1.23 16.57 1.65
CA ALA A 100 -1.37 17.20 2.97
C ALA A 100 -2.83 17.18 3.46
N ALA A 101 -3.79 17.54 2.60
CA ALA A 101 -5.20 17.50 2.91
C ALA A 101 -5.68 16.08 3.22
N MET A 102 -5.32 15.11 2.39
CA MET A 102 -5.69 13.71 2.59
C MET A 102 -5.09 13.12 3.86
N HIS A 103 -3.81 13.43 4.17
CA HIS A 103 -3.18 13.03 5.42
C HIS A 103 -3.91 13.63 6.62
N ARG A 104 -4.28 14.92 6.54
CA ARG A 104 -5.02 15.59 7.62
C ARG A 104 -6.37 14.93 7.91
N ILE A 105 -7.05 14.44 6.88
CA ILE A 105 -8.36 13.75 6.99
C ILE A 105 -8.20 12.30 7.45
N CYS A 106 -7.24 11.56 6.88
CA CYS A 106 -7.12 10.11 7.11
C CYS A 106 -6.35 9.76 8.37
N SER A 107 -5.26 10.50 8.64
CA SER A 107 -4.31 10.22 9.71
C SER A 107 -3.73 11.52 10.25
N PRO A 108 -4.52 12.33 10.99
CA PRO A 108 -4.07 13.61 11.51
C PRO A 108 -2.76 13.47 12.30
N GLY A 109 -1.75 14.23 11.89
CA GLY A 109 -0.43 14.14 12.51
C GLY A 109 0.53 15.22 12.02
N PRO A 110 1.79 15.20 12.48
CA PRO A 110 2.80 16.16 12.06
C PRO A 110 3.22 15.92 10.60
N LYS A 111 3.75 16.97 9.95
CA LYS A 111 4.25 16.90 8.56
C LYS A 111 5.34 15.82 8.38
N THR A 112 6.12 15.53 9.40
CA THR A 112 7.15 14.49 9.39
C THR A 112 6.59 13.08 9.18
N ALA A 113 5.33 12.84 9.53
CA ALA A 113 4.66 11.54 9.37
C ALA A 113 4.09 11.32 7.95
N VAL A 114 4.02 12.36 7.12
CA VAL A 114 3.35 12.29 5.81
C VAL A 114 4.04 11.28 4.87
N ALA A 115 5.36 11.26 4.81
CA ALA A 115 6.12 10.36 3.95
C ALA A 115 5.88 8.88 4.32
N ASP A 116 5.87 8.56 5.61
CA ASP A 116 5.62 7.19 6.08
C ASP A 116 4.16 6.78 5.87
N TRP A 117 3.22 7.68 6.11
CA TRP A 117 1.82 7.44 5.81
C TRP A 117 1.59 7.22 4.30
N TYR A 118 2.16 8.07 3.44
CA TYR A 118 2.09 7.92 1.99
C TYR A 118 2.59 6.54 1.53
N ARG A 119 3.74 6.08 2.05
CA ARG A 119 4.31 4.76 1.76
C ARG A 119 3.35 3.62 2.06
N GLN A 120 2.52 3.76 3.09
CA GLN A 120 1.57 2.74 3.55
C GLN A 120 0.22 2.80 2.82
N THR A 121 -0.02 3.79 1.96
CA THR A 121 -1.27 3.96 1.22
C THR A 121 -1.16 3.49 -0.22
N ILE A 122 -2.33 3.37 -0.88
CA ILE A 122 -2.41 3.10 -2.31
C ILE A 122 -1.81 4.22 -3.18
N LEU A 123 -1.68 5.44 -2.62
CA LEU A 123 -1.16 6.58 -3.36
C LEU A 123 0.30 6.38 -3.80
N SER A 124 1.09 5.67 -2.99
CA SER A 124 2.50 5.40 -3.31
C SER A 124 2.68 4.64 -4.63
N PRO A 125 2.08 3.47 -4.88
CA PRO A 125 2.17 2.81 -6.17
C PRO A 125 1.37 3.52 -7.27
N LEU A 126 0.33 4.27 -6.93
CA LEU A 126 -0.51 4.97 -7.89
C LEU A 126 0.20 6.17 -8.52
N TRP A 127 0.88 6.97 -7.71
CA TRP A 127 1.62 8.14 -8.17
C TRP A 127 3.06 7.80 -8.61
N GLY A 128 3.64 6.71 -8.07
CA GLY A 128 4.97 6.24 -8.43
C GLY A 128 6.13 7.11 -7.93
N PHE A 129 5.86 8.01 -6.95
CA PHE A 129 6.91 8.82 -6.36
C PHE A 129 7.53 8.13 -5.15
N GLU A 130 8.84 8.33 -4.95
CA GLU A 130 9.52 7.88 -3.75
C GLU A 130 9.01 8.67 -2.53
N PRO A 131 8.71 8.00 -1.40
CA PRO A 131 8.16 8.64 -0.21
C PRO A 131 9.02 9.78 0.33
N GLU A 132 10.34 9.70 0.15
CA GLU A 132 11.33 10.69 0.58
C GLU A 132 11.15 12.05 -0.09
N ARG A 133 10.46 12.07 -1.25
CA ARG A 133 10.07 13.33 -1.92
C ARG A 133 9.07 14.14 -1.09
N PHE A 134 8.30 13.51 -0.23
CA PHE A 134 7.32 14.15 0.65
C PHE A 134 7.87 14.41 2.06
N SER A 135 9.14 14.79 2.15
CA SER A 135 9.76 15.20 3.41
C SER A 135 9.16 16.51 3.94
N SER A 136 9.27 16.74 5.25
CA SER A 136 8.80 17.99 5.87
C SER A 136 9.45 19.23 5.23
N GLN A 137 10.74 19.16 4.88
CA GLN A 137 11.44 20.25 4.20
C GLN A 137 10.85 20.51 2.81
N ALA A 138 10.62 19.45 2.03
CA ALA A 138 10.04 19.59 0.70
C ALA A 138 8.64 20.25 0.72
N PHE A 139 7.84 20.00 1.77
CA PHE A 139 6.57 20.73 1.96
C PHE A 139 6.78 22.21 2.20
N TRP A 140 7.81 22.60 2.99
CA TRP A 140 8.10 24.00 3.22
C TRP A 140 8.56 24.68 1.94
N ASP A 141 9.49 24.07 1.21
CA ASP A 141 10.03 24.61 -0.04
C ASP A 141 8.92 24.84 -1.08
N VAL A 142 7.94 23.89 -1.15
CA VAL A 142 6.80 24.05 -2.06
C VAL A 142 5.85 25.12 -1.56
N PHE A 143 5.53 25.17 -0.27
CA PHE A 143 4.60 26.18 0.26
C PHE A 143 5.14 27.59 0.18
N GLU A 144 6.45 27.79 0.32
CA GLU A 144 7.08 29.09 0.08
C GLU A 144 6.90 29.54 -1.36
N GLN A 145 6.98 28.62 -2.34
CA GLN A 145 6.74 28.93 -3.75
C GLN A 145 5.27 29.26 -4.07
N LEU A 146 4.33 28.82 -3.23
CA LEU A 146 2.90 29.09 -3.40
C LEU A 146 2.45 30.40 -2.79
N LEU A 147 3.26 30.99 -1.90
CA LEU A 147 2.99 32.30 -1.34
C LEU A 147 3.36 33.36 -2.38
N PRO A 148 2.49 34.35 -2.65
CA PRO A 148 2.87 35.46 -3.50
C PRO A 148 4.10 36.15 -2.88
N GLU A 149 5.13 36.41 -3.70
CA GLU A 149 6.24 37.24 -3.26
C GLU A 149 5.65 38.55 -2.74
N LYS A 150 5.90 38.88 -1.47
CA LYS A 150 5.65 40.21 -0.97
C LYS A 150 6.55 41.16 -1.72
N GLN A 151 6.09 41.66 -2.86
CA GLN A 151 6.71 42.77 -3.52
C GLN A 151 6.67 43.94 -2.54
N ALA A 152 7.81 44.25 -1.98
CA ALA A 152 7.99 45.44 -1.19
C ALA A 152 7.78 46.66 -2.08
N GLY A 153 6.59 47.25 -2.00
CA GLY A 153 6.31 48.59 -2.47
C GLY A 153 5.67 48.77 -3.83
N GLU A 154 4.48 48.19 -4.09
CA GLU A 154 3.53 48.81 -5.01
C GLU A 154 2.10 48.33 -4.70
N GLN A 155 1.22 49.32 -4.47
CA GLN A 155 -0.22 49.10 -4.37
C GLN A 155 -0.75 48.77 -5.75
N SER A 156 -0.69 47.51 -6.13
CA SER A 156 -1.46 46.97 -7.26
C SER A 156 -2.47 46.00 -6.68
N GLU A 157 -3.68 46.05 -7.16
CA GLU A 157 -4.77 45.12 -6.81
C GLU A 157 -4.24 43.70 -6.94
N GLU A 158 -3.89 43.12 -5.78
CA GLU A 158 -3.20 41.85 -5.66
C GLU A 158 -4.19 40.75 -6.02
N HIS A 159 -4.10 40.25 -7.24
CA HIS A 159 -4.88 39.10 -7.69
C HIS A 159 -4.29 37.85 -7.02
N ASP A 160 -4.87 37.43 -5.89
CA ASP A 160 -4.49 36.23 -5.18
C ASP A 160 -4.93 34.98 -5.97
N PRO A 161 -3.99 34.15 -6.48
CA PRO A 161 -4.35 32.93 -7.20
C PRO A 161 -5.17 31.95 -6.34
N LEU A 162 -5.09 32.06 -5.01
CA LEU A 162 -5.94 31.27 -4.09
C LEU A 162 -7.38 31.77 -4.08
N GLU A 163 -7.61 33.10 -4.18
CA GLU A 163 -8.94 33.66 -4.32
C GLU A 163 -9.58 33.25 -5.65
N GLU A 164 -8.83 33.31 -6.75
CA GLU A 164 -9.33 32.84 -8.05
C GLU A 164 -9.70 31.33 -8.01
N ALA A 165 -8.86 30.51 -7.38
CA ALA A 165 -9.16 29.11 -7.21
C ALA A 165 -10.40 28.87 -6.34
N GLN A 166 -10.58 29.67 -5.29
CA GLN A 166 -11.75 29.59 -4.40
C GLN A 166 -13.02 30.02 -5.11
N VAL A 167 -12.99 31.10 -5.88
CA VAL A 167 -14.11 31.57 -6.70
C VAL A 167 -14.51 30.52 -7.74
N ARG A 168 -13.55 29.92 -8.44
CA ARG A 168 -13.84 28.85 -9.42
C ARG A 168 -14.40 27.59 -8.78
N LEU A 169 -13.94 27.22 -7.58
CA LEU A 169 -14.42 26.05 -6.85
C LEU A 169 -15.86 26.23 -6.33
N LEU A 170 -16.23 27.44 -5.93
CA LEU A 170 -17.56 27.76 -5.41
C LEU A 170 -18.56 28.06 -6.48
N GLY A 171 -18.17 28.21 -7.75
CA GLY A 171 -19.06 28.48 -8.87
C GLY A 171 -19.70 29.88 -8.83
N LEU A 172 -19.03 30.85 -8.19
CA LEU A 172 -19.42 32.26 -8.07
C LEU A 172 -18.82 33.09 -9.18
#